data_3e29c0a6291d05a934b734aa30ceb4f5
#
_entry.id   3e29c0a6291d05a934b734aa30ceb4f5
#
_cell.length_a   1.000
_cell.length_b   1.000
_cell.length_c   1.000
_cell.angle_alpha   90.00
_cell.angle_beta   90.00
_cell.angle_gamma   90.00
#
_symmetry.space_group_name_H-M   'P 1'
#
loop_
_entity.id
_entity.type
_entity.pdbx_description
1 polymer ?
#
loop_
_entity_poly.entity_id
_entity_poly.type
_entity_poly.pdbx_seq_one_letter_code
_entity_poly.pdbx_strand_id
1 'polypeptide(L)'
;MSKTFRHNAGFGKRMEYFVISKMLEQGLDVYIPLIDDFAIDAVVRKRDGSFIELQIKARSKDVKFGDAALFAAISHEPRENYYFVFYSHRLDKMWIMSSADFIKESVQNKTGKNKGKRSIWFNGKNTKTKTEHVYPRFNKYLHSDFELFK
;
A
#
# COMPACT_ATOMS: atom_id res chain seq x y z
N MET A 1 -3.92 -14.41 22.93
CA MET A 1 -2.93 -15.07 22.05
C MET A 1 -1.77 -14.14 21.79
N SER A 2 -0.55 -14.59 22.04
CA SER A 2 0.61 -13.84 21.60
C SER A 2 0.65 -13.81 20.06
N LYS A 3 0.76 -12.62 19.47
CA LYS A 3 0.95 -12.49 18.03
C LYS A 3 2.38 -12.95 17.69
N THR A 4 2.50 -14.06 17.01
CA THR A 4 3.80 -14.54 16.54
C THR A 4 4.23 -13.80 15.26
N PHE A 5 5.53 -13.73 15.01
CA PHE A 5 6.07 -13.21 13.73
C PHE A 5 5.40 -13.86 12.52
N ARG A 6 5.18 -15.16 12.59
CA ARG A 6 4.52 -15.95 11.54
C ARG A 6 3.09 -15.47 11.28
N HIS A 7 2.36 -15.08 12.31
CA HIS A 7 1.00 -14.54 12.18
C HIS A 7 1.00 -13.19 11.43
N ASN A 8 1.90 -12.29 11.79
CA ASN A 8 2.00 -10.97 11.15
C ASN A 8 2.41 -11.07 9.67
N ALA A 9 3.40 -11.90 9.36
CA ALA A 9 3.80 -12.17 7.99
C ALA A 9 2.67 -12.80 7.17
N GLY A 10 1.92 -13.73 7.78
CA GLY A 10 0.76 -14.35 7.16
C GLY A 10 -0.35 -13.35 6.85
N PHE A 11 -0.59 -12.36 7.71
CA PHE A 11 -1.55 -11.30 7.44
C PHE A 11 -1.17 -10.50 6.19
N GLY A 12 0.06 -10.03 6.11
CA GLY A 12 0.54 -9.25 4.96
C GLY A 12 0.35 -10.01 3.64
N LYS A 13 0.74 -11.27 3.61
CA LYS A 13 0.61 -12.11 2.40
C LYS A 13 -0.85 -12.35 2.00
N ARG A 14 -1.71 -12.61 2.97
CA ARG A 14 -3.15 -12.77 2.72
C ARG A 14 -3.76 -11.50 2.12
N MET A 15 -3.35 -10.33 2.61
CA MET A 15 -3.87 -9.07 2.10
C MET A 15 -3.33 -8.73 0.72
N GLU A 16 -2.10 -9.12 0.38
CA GLU A 16 -1.60 -9.06 -1.00
C GLU A 16 -2.52 -9.85 -1.94
N TYR A 17 -2.82 -11.10 -1.60
CA TYR A 17 -3.73 -11.94 -2.40
C TYR A 17 -5.15 -11.41 -2.43
N PHE A 18 -5.63 -10.82 -1.33
CA PHE A 18 -6.94 -10.18 -1.29
C PHE A 18 -7.02 -9.04 -2.32
N VAL A 19 -6.03 -8.16 -2.36
CA VAL A 19 -5.97 -7.07 -3.34
C VAL A 19 -5.85 -7.62 -4.76
N ILE A 20 -5.00 -8.62 -4.98
CA ILE A 20 -4.85 -9.27 -6.29
C ILE A 20 -6.17 -9.91 -6.73
N SER A 21 -6.91 -10.56 -5.83
CA SER A 21 -8.21 -11.15 -6.17
C SER A 21 -9.22 -10.09 -6.63
N LYS A 22 -9.18 -8.88 -6.04
CA LYS A 22 -9.99 -7.74 -6.47
C LYS A 22 -9.61 -7.27 -7.88
N MET A 23 -8.32 -7.26 -8.19
CA MET A 23 -7.85 -6.94 -9.54
C MET A 23 -8.36 -7.96 -10.56
N LEU A 24 -8.26 -9.24 -10.25
CA LEU A 24 -8.76 -10.33 -11.11
C LEU A 24 -10.27 -10.24 -11.32
N GLU A 25 -11.03 -9.96 -10.26
CA GLU A 25 -12.49 -9.78 -10.32
C GLU A 25 -12.86 -8.64 -11.28
N GLN A 26 -12.04 -7.60 -11.35
CA GLN A 26 -12.24 -6.46 -12.25
C GLN A 26 -11.68 -6.68 -13.66
N GLY A 27 -11.16 -7.86 -13.94
CA GLY A 27 -10.70 -8.25 -15.28
C GLY A 27 -9.29 -7.79 -15.63
N LEU A 28 -8.46 -7.44 -14.65
CA LEU A 28 -7.06 -7.12 -14.90
C LEU A 28 -6.26 -8.39 -15.24
N ASP A 29 -5.29 -8.22 -16.12
CA ASP A 29 -4.33 -9.27 -16.51
C ASP A 29 -3.12 -9.20 -15.58
N VAL A 30 -3.13 -10.06 -14.55
CA VAL A 30 -2.18 -10.01 -13.43
C VAL A 30 -1.20 -11.18 -13.48
N TYR A 31 0.08 -10.86 -13.34
CA TYR A 31 1.17 -11.83 -13.22
C TYR A 31 1.82 -11.69 -11.85
N ILE A 32 2.16 -12.81 -11.23
CA ILE A 32 2.82 -12.83 -9.92
C ILE A 32 4.28 -13.27 -10.11
N PRO A 33 5.27 -12.52 -9.59
CA PRO A 33 6.65 -12.97 -9.60
C PRO A 33 6.82 -14.27 -8.82
N LEU A 34 7.53 -15.21 -9.37
CA LEU A 34 7.85 -16.44 -8.67
C LEU A 34 8.79 -16.18 -7.49
N ILE A 35 9.71 -15.22 -7.66
CA ILE A 35 10.64 -14.79 -6.62
C ILE A 35 10.50 -13.27 -6.44
N ASP A 36 10.32 -12.84 -5.20
CA ASP A 36 10.14 -11.42 -4.84
C ASP A 36 11.48 -10.82 -4.38
N ASP A 37 12.34 -10.49 -5.34
CA ASP A 37 13.66 -9.91 -5.04
C ASP A 37 13.67 -8.37 -5.14
N PHE A 38 12.68 -7.77 -5.80
CA PHE A 38 12.71 -6.35 -6.19
C PHE A 38 11.52 -5.55 -5.67
N ALA A 39 10.88 -6.01 -4.59
CA ALA A 39 9.68 -5.38 -4.04
C ALA A 39 8.56 -5.26 -5.09
N ILE A 40 8.31 -6.34 -5.81
CA ILE A 40 7.24 -6.48 -6.80
C ILE A 40 6.32 -7.61 -6.34
N ASP A 41 5.11 -7.27 -5.95
CA ASP A 41 4.12 -8.25 -5.51
C ASP A 41 3.24 -8.75 -6.67
N ALA A 42 3.04 -7.90 -7.68
CA ALA A 42 2.28 -8.23 -8.87
C ALA A 42 2.73 -7.37 -10.06
N VAL A 43 2.50 -7.88 -11.26
CA VAL A 43 2.70 -7.15 -12.51
C VAL A 43 1.39 -7.17 -13.27
N VAL A 44 0.94 -6.02 -13.76
CA VAL A 44 -0.28 -5.92 -14.56
C VAL A 44 0.09 -5.58 -16.00
N ARG A 45 -0.42 -6.38 -16.95
CA ARG A 45 -0.35 -6.06 -18.36
C ARG A 45 -1.55 -5.21 -18.73
N LYS A 46 -1.29 -4.00 -19.20
CA LYS A 46 -2.33 -3.07 -19.64
C LYS A 46 -2.86 -3.43 -21.02
N ARG A 47 -4.00 -2.86 -21.40
CA ARG A 47 -4.64 -3.10 -22.71
C ARG A 47 -3.75 -2.72 -23.89
N ASP A 48 -2.88 -1.71 -23.73
CA ASP A 48 -1.92 -1.29 -24.76
C ASP A 48 -0.70 -2.21 -24.87
N GLY A 49 -0.63 -3.26 -24.05
CA GLY A 49 0.47 -4.21 -24.02
C GLY A 49 1.65 -3.83 -23.13
N SER A 50 1.63 -2.64 -22.54
CA SER A 50 2.64 -2.23 -21.54
C SER A 50 2.41 -2.94 -20.21
N PHE A 51 3.46 -2.97 -19.36
CA PHE A 51 3.42 -3.60 -18.05
C PHE A 51 3.68 -2.56 -16.97
N ILE A 52 3.00 -2.72 -15.84
CA ILE A 52 3.26 -1.97 -14.62
C ILE A 52 3.58 -2.93 -13.48
N GLU A 53 4.49 -2.52 -12.62
CA GLU A 53 4.88 -3.27 -11.42
C GLU A 53 4.18 -2.69 -10.21
N LEU A 54 3.71 -3.55 -9.32
CA LEU A 54 2.96 -3.16 -8.13
C LEU A 54 3.62 -3.68 -6.86
N GLN A 55 3.69 -2.83 -5.85
CA GLN A 55 3.93 -3.23 -4.48
C GLN A 55 2.67 -2.98 -3.65
N ILE A 56 2.21 -4.00 -2.94
CA ILE A 56 1.00 -3.94 -2.14
C ILE A 56 1.39 -3.86 -0.67
N LYS A 57 0.92 -2.83 0.02
CA LYS A 57 1.11 -2.63 1.45
C LYS A 57 -0.25 -2.61 2.13
N ALA A 58 -0.42 -3.43 3.15
CA ALA A 58 -1.66 -3.49 3.89
C ALA A 58 -1.45 -3.22 5.38
N ARG A 59 -2.44 -2.60 5.99
CA ARG A 59 -2.45 -2.31 7.42
C ARG A 59 -3.61 -3.04 8.09
N SER A 60 -3.32 -3.78 9.17
CA SER A 60 -4.32 -4.55 9.91
C SER A 60 -5.36 -3.65 10.59
N LYS A 61 -6.55 -4.17 10.79
CA LYS A 61 -7.58 -3.55 11.62
C LYS A 61 -7.18 -3.47 13.11
N ASP A 62 -6.27 -4.33 13.56
CA ASP A 62 -5.87 -4.48 14.96
C ASP A 62 -4.69 -3.58 15.36
N VAL A 63 -4.37 -2.57 14.59
CA VAL A 63 -3.34 -1.59 14.90
C VAL A 63 -3.82 -0.55 15.91
N LYS A 64 -2.89 0.18 16.51
CA LYS A 64 -3.20 1.24 17.48
C LYS A 64 -4.13 2.30 16.88
N PHE A 65 -4.89 2.93 17.75
CA PHE A 65 -5.73 4.07 17.38
C PHE A 65 -4.89 5.19 16.74
N GLY A 66 -5.30 5.61 15.57
CA GLY A 66 -4.59 6.60 14.75
C GLY A 66 -3.62 6.01 13.73
N ASP A 67 -3.36 4.71 13.76
CA ASP A 67 -2.38 4.06 12.87
C ASP A 67 -3.04 3.23 11.75
N ALA A 68 -4.33 3.40 11.55
CA ALA A 68 -5.11 2.59 10.59
C ALA A 68 -4.58 2.66 9.15
N ALA A 69 -3.95 3.77 8.77
CA ALA A 69 -3.37 3.97 7.45
C ALA A 69 -1.96 4.58 7.51
N LEU A 70 -1.17 4.14 8.49
CA LEU A 70 0.25 4.44 8.60
C LEU A 70 1.06 3.34 7.92
N PHE A 71 1.85 3.71 6.93
CA PHE A 71 2.76 2.81 6.22
C PHE A 71 4.19 3.34 6.39
N ALA A 72 4.98 2.65 7.21
CA ALA A 72 6.25 3.16 7.70
C ALA A 72 7.44 2.36 7.20
N ALA A 73 8.60 3.03 7.17
CA ALA A 73 9.91 2.42 6.95
C ALA A 73 10.02 1.66 5.63
N ILE A 74 9.54 2.26 4.55
CA ILE A 74 9.58 1.70 3.20
C ILE A 74 10.87 2.13 2.49
N SER A 75 11.69 1.15 2.08
CA SER A 75 12.85 1.41 1.22
C SER A 75 12.37 1.53 -0.22
N HIS A 76 12.67 2.65 -0.86
CA HIS A 76 12.24 2.88 -2.23
C HIS A 76 13.16 3.86 -2.96
N GLU A 77 13.56 3.50 -4.16
CA GLU A 77 14.25 4.34 -5.12
C GLU A 77 13.32 4.65 -6.30
N PRO A 78 13.49 5.80 -7.00
CA PRO A 78 12.62 6.14 -8.13
C PRO A 78 12.59 5.03 -9.19
N ARG A 79 11.39 4.64 -9.61
CA ARG A 79 11.16 3.61 -10.63
C ARG A 79 10.06 4.05 -11.58
N GLU A 80 10.26 3.77 -12.86
CA GLU A 80 9.23 3.98 -13.88
C GLU A 80 8.26 2.79 -13.90
N ASN A 81 7.01 3.05 -14.29
CA ASN A 81 5.97 2.01 -14.41
C ASN A 81 5.79 1.19 -13.14
N TYR A 82 5.89 1.86 -11.99
CA TYR A 82 5.81 1.24 -10.68
C TYR A 82 4.82 2.00 -9.81
N TYR A 83 3.93 1.25 -9.15
CA TYR A 83 2.89 1.80 -8.29
C TYR A 83 2.85 1.10 -6.94
N PHE A 84 2.49 1.87 -5.91
CA PHE A 84 2.11 1.33 -4.61
C PHE A 84 0.58 1.24 -4.53
N VAL A 85 0.10 0.15 -3.97
CA VAL A 85 -1.28 0.01 -3.53
C VAL A 85 -1.27 -0.09 -2.01
N PHE A 86 -1.75 0.94 -1.34
CA PHE A 86 -1.85 1.00 0.12
C PHE A 86 -3.28 0.67 0.53
N TYR A 87 -3.47 -0.38 1.31
CA TYR A 87 -4.78 -0.80 1.76
C TYR A 87 -4.88 -0.79 3.28
N SER A 88 -5.88 -0.07 3.81
CA SER A 88 -6.24 -0.08 5.23
C SER A 88 -7.43 -1.00 5.46
N HIS A 89 -7.21 -2.09 6.16
CA HIS A 89 -8.26 -3.06 6.46
C HIS A 89 -9.35 -2.45 7.37
N ARG A 90 -8.96 -1.66 8.39
CA ARG A 90 -9.91 -1.05 9.32
C ARG A 90 -10.78 0.02 8.67
N LEU A 91 -10.19 0.85 7.82
CA LEU A 91 -10.92 1.92 7.13
C LEU A 91 -11.60 1.44 5.85
N ASP A 92 -11.26 0.24 5.39
CA ASP A 92 -11.67 -0.31 4.09
C ASP A 92 -11.46 0.71 2.96
N LYS A 93 -10.25 1.23 2.90
CA LYS A 93 -9.84 2.24 1.91
C LYS A 93 -8.51 1.88 1.29
N MET A 94 -8.37 2.28 0.03
CA MET A 94 -7.22 2.00 -0.79
C MET A 94 -6.71 3.27 -1.45
N TRP A 95 -5.39 3.50 -1.35
CA TRP A 95 -4.70 4.59 -2.04
C TRP A 95 -3.72 3.99 -3.04
N ILE A 96 -3.72 4.53 -4.25
CA ILE A 96 -2.81 4.11 -5.31
C ILE A 96 -1.93 5.28 -5.68
N MET A 97 -0.61 5.07 -5.65
CA MET A 97 0.38 6.10 -5.94
C MET A 97 1.45 5.56 -6.87
N SER A 98 1.82 6.37 -7.88
CA SER A 98 3.03 6.10 -8.64
C SER A 98 4.28 6.23 -7.76
N SER A 99 5.40 5.66 -8.20
CA SER A 99 6.70 5.84 -7.54
C SER A 99 7.01 7.32 -7.31
N ALA A 100 6.81 8.15 -8.31
CA ALA A 100 7.07 9.59 -8.22
C ALA A 100 6.17 10.28 -7.19
N ASP A 101 4.88 9.96 -7.17
CA ASP A 101 3.94 10.52 -6.19
C ASP A 101 4.28 10.07 -4.76
N PHE A 102 4.64 8.81 -4.58
CA PHE A 102 5.05 8.30 -3.27
C PHE A 102 6.29 9.05 -2.75
N ILE A 103 7.29 9.26 -3.58
CA ILE A 103 8.49 10.02 -3.20
C ILE A 103 8.14 11.47 -2.83
N LYS A 104 7.24 12.08 -3.60
CA LYS A 104 6.79 13.46 -3.35
C LYS A 104 6.02 13.61 -2.04
N GLU A 105 5.11 12.67 -1.76
CA GLU A 105 4.15 12.77 -0.66
C GLU A 105 4.64 12.15 0.65
N SER A 106 5.59 11.22 0.59
CA SER A 106 6.12 10.55 1.77
C SER A 106 7.20 11.37 2.48
N VAL A 107 7.41 11.07 3.76
CA VAL A 107 8.47 11.67 4.57
C VAL A 107 9.64 10.70 4.64
N GLN A 108 10.85 11.19 4.35
CA GLN A 108 12.08 10.41 4.46
C GLN A 108 12.66 10.53 5.86
N ASN A 109 12.98 9.41 6.48
CA ASN A 109 13.64 9.38 7.78
C ASN A 109 15.09 9.85 7.64
N LYS A 110 15.47 10.84 8.44
CA LYS A 110 16.79 11.48 8.37
C LYS A 110 17.83 10.88 9.30
N THR A 111 17.38 10.13 10.30
CA THR A 111 18.25 9.61 11.37
C THR A 111 17.83 8.20 11.80
N GLY A 112 18.71 7.52 12.53
CA GLY A 112 18.43 6.25 13.18
C GLY A 112 18.44 5.04 12.26
N LYS A 113 17.90 3.95 12.77
CA LYS A 113 17.84 2.64 12.14
C LYS A 113 17.16 2.65 10.76
N ASN A 114 16.16 3.52 10.57
CA ASN A 114 15.36 3.61 9.34
C ASN A 114 15.78 4.81 8.47
N LYS A 115 17.00 5.33 8.67
CA LYS A 115 17.52 6.44 7.86
C LYS A 115 17.42 6.10 6.37
N GLY A 116 16.91 7.03 5.58
CA GLY A 116 16.72 6.89 4.14
C GLY A 116 15.41 6.20 3.74
N LYS A 117 14.77 5.47 4.64
CA LYS A 117 13.45 4.89 4.39
C LYS A 117 12.35 5.94 4.47
N ARG A 118 11.23 5.66 3.80
CA ARG A 118 10.11 6.59 3.70
C ARG A 118 8.88 6.07 4.43
N SER A 119 8.09 7.00 4.94
CA SER A 119 6.83 6.71 5.61
C SER A 119 5.74 7.63 5.09
N ILE A 120 4.51 7.13 5.04
CA ILE A 120 3.34 7.90 4.64
C ILE A 120 2.17 7.58 5.57
N TRP A 121 1.38 8.61 5.88
CA TRP A 121 0.27 8.51 6.81
C TRP A 121 -0.97 9.13 6.19
N PHE A 122 -1.94 8.30 5.83
CA PHE A 122 -3.15 8.73 5.13
C PHE A 122 -4.30 9.14 6.06
N ASN A 123 -4.20 8.86 7.36
CA ASN A 123 -5.26 9.17 8.31
C ASN A 123 -4.78 9.96 9.52
N GLY A 124 -5.72 10.68 10.14
CA GLY A 124 -5.57 11.29 11.45
C GLY A 124 -6.56 10.74 12.43
N LYS A 125 -6.50 11.24 13.67
CA LYS A 125 -7.41 10.85 14.74
C LYS A 125 -7.94 12.05 15.50
N ASN A 126 -9.17 11.95 15.95
CA ASN A 126 -9.75 12.87 16.92
C ASN A 126 -9.85 12.16 18.26
N THR A 127 -9.07 12.59 19.25
CA THR A 127 -8.99 11.94 20.55
C THR A 127 -10.23 12.19 21.41
N LYS A 128 -10.95 13.30 21.17
CA LYS A 128 -12.18 13.64 21.89
C LYS A 128 -13.35 12.75 21.46
N THR A 129 -13.54 12.61 20.15
CA THR A 129 -14.62 11.81 19.58
C THR A 129 -14.27 10.35 19.40
N LYS A 130 -12.99 9.98 19.63
CA LYS A 130 -12.47 8.61 19.41
C LYS A 130 -12.68 8.11 17.98
N THR A 131 -12.54 9.01 17.01
CA THR A 131 -12.70 8.71 15.59
C THR A 131 -11.39 8.84 14.83
N GLU A 132 -11.25 8.05 13.79
CA GLU A 132 -10.18 8.18 12.80
C GLU A 132 -10.78 8.75 11.51
N HIS A 133 -10.04 9.60 10.83
CA HIS A 133 -10.47 10.22 9.58
C HIS A 133 -9.32 10.22 8.57
N VAL A 134 -9.65 10.13 7.30
CA VAL A 134 -8.66 10.24 6.23
C VAL A 134 -8.30 11.69 5.98
N TYR A 135 -7.04 11.93 5.63
CA TYR A 135 -6.61 13.27 5.26
C TYR A 135 -7.07 13.62 3.85
N PRO A 136 -7.86 14.71 3.68
CA PRO A 136 -8.39 15.09 2.36
C PRO A 136 -7.31 15.36 1.30
N ARG A 137 -6.11 15.76 1.72
CA ARG A 137 -5.00 16.02 0.80
C ARG A 137 -4.58 14.82 -0.04
N PHE A 138 -4.93 13.58 0.40
CA PHE A 138 -4.64 12.36 -0.30
C PHE A 138 -5.85 11.81 -1.09
N ASN A 139 -6.97 12.52 -1.14
CA ASN A 139 -8.17 12.03 -1.83
C ASN A 139 -7.95 11.77 -3.32
N LYS A 140 -7.02 12.48 -3.96
CA LYS A 140 -6.66 12.23 -5.36
C LYS A 140 -6.02 10.86 -5.60
N TYR A 141 -5.54 10.20 -4.55
CA TYR A 141 -4.96 8.85 -4.61
C TYR A 141 -5.93 7.77 -4.14
N LEU A 142 -7.08 8.16 -3.62
CA LEU A 142 -8.09 7.25 -3.10
C LEU A 142 -8.86 6.61 -4.27
N HIS A 143 -8.86 5.29 -4.35
CA HIS A 143 -9.51 4.53 -5.41
C HIS A 143 -10.42 3.46 -4.83
N SER A 144 -11.58 3.25 -5.47
CA SER A 144 -12.50 2.14 -5.19
C SER A 144 -12.38 1.00 -6.20
N ASP A 145 -11.62 1.21 -7.27
CA ASP A 145 -11.40 0.25 -8.35
C ASP A 145 -9.96 0.36 -8.91
N PHE A 146 -9.65 -0.45 -9.90
CA PHE A 146 -8.34 -0.49 -10.55
C PHE A 146 -8.37 -0.02 -12.01
N GLU A 147 -9.31 0.86 -12.37
CA GLU A 147 -9.39 1.42 -13.74
C GLU A 147 -8.07 2.06 -14.19
N LEU A 148 -7.31 2.63 -13.24
CA LEU A 148 -6.00 3.22 -13.49
C LEU A 148 -5.02 2.23 -14.14
N PHE A 149 -5.18 0.93 -13.89
CA PHE A 149 -4.27 -0.13 -14.33
C PHE A 149 -4.75 -0.86 -15.60
N LYS A 150 -5.86 -0.44 -16.19
CA LYS A 150 -6.40 -1.05 -17.42
C LYS A 150 -5.81 -0.50 -18.71
#